data_8f3e61536d348291348c5c475e45fd63
#
_entry.id   8f3e61536d348291348c5c475e45fd63
#
_cell.length_a   1.000
_cell.length_b   1.000
_cell.length_c   1.000
_cell.angle_alpha   90.00
_cell.angle_beta   90.00
_cell.angle_gamma   90.00
#
_symmetry.space_group_name_H-M   'P 1'
#
loop_
_entity.id
_entity.type
_entity.pdbx_description
1 polymer ?
#
loop_
_entity_poly.entity_id
_entity_poly.type
_entity_poly.pdbx_seq_one_letter_code
_entity_poly.pdbx_strand_id
1 'polypeptide(L)'
;MRRLVAIALLLVLPACGAASRAEYAASSPSTDTRASDDYYRDEAGAGVSYGGVEERGADAPAQYAQNQQTAAQETATDATAQPLLIYTADLTVAVHHVTAKQDRVEAIASELGGHLSQRTNDTIVIRIPARAFDGAMAQIQALGDVLSRNIQVQDVSEEFRDTETRIQTLEAMRRRLEELLRQANNVEAALAVEQQLERITVELERLRGRLRFLADRVAFSTITVRFSERTETREPQFRLPFPWLDSLGLQRLLQL
;
A
#
# COMPACT_ATOMS: atom_id res chain seq x y z
N MET A 1 10.66 54.03 24.68
CA MET A 1 12.11 53.83 24.59
C MET A 1 12.40 52.79 23.50
N ARG A 2 12.92 53.24 22.42
CA ARG A 2 13.25 52.50 21.19
C ARG A 2 14.52 51.70 21.41
N ARG A 3 14.56 50.38 21.11
CA ARG A 3 15.80 49.65 20.83
C ARG A 3 15.68 48.95 19.49
N LEU A 4 16.31 49.54 18.50
CA LEU A 4 16.69 49.01 17.22
C LEU A 4 17.81 47.97 17.48
N VAL A 5 17.63 46.72 17.00
CA VAL A 5 18.72 45.77 16.85
C VAL A 5 18.84 45.47 15.36
N ALA A 6 19.91 45.98 14.78
CA ALA A 6 20.34 45.71 13.41
C ALA A 6 21.00 44.32 13.39
N ILE A 7 20.52 43.42 12.56
CA ILE A 7 21.18 42.13 12.26
C ILE A 7 21.82 42.24 10.88
N ALA A 8 23.14 42.13 10.87
CA ALA A 8 24.00 42.17 9.71
C ALA A 8 23.79 40.92 8.83
N LEU A 9 23.57 41.18 7.53
CA LEU A 9 23.45 40.21 6.46
C LEU A 9 24.86 39.78 6.03
N LEU A 10 25.24 38.53 6.27
CA LEU A 10 26.48 37.93 5.81
C LEU A 10 26.18 37.03 4.61
N LEU A 11 26.47 37.57 3.42
CA LEU A 11 26.42 36.89 2.12
C LEU A 11 27.68 36.03 2.01
N VAL A 12 27.53 34.72 2.02
CA VAL A 12 28.56 33.75 1.62
C VAL A 12 28.08 33.02 0.37
N LEU A 13 28.73 33.33 -0.76
CA LEU A 13 28.61 32.61 -2.02
C LEU A 13 29.57 31.39 -1.96
N PRO A 14 29.11 30.17 -2.33
CA PRO A 14 30.02 29.13 -2.71
C PRO A 14 30.15 29.02 -4.23
N ALA A 15 31.39 28.81 -4.63
CA ALA A 15 31.89 28.67 -5.97
C ALA A 15 31.43 27.41 -6.70
N CYS A 16 31.40 27.55 -8.02
CA CYS A 16 31.32 26.57 -9.06
C CYS A 16 32.14 25.29 -8.79
N GLY A 17 31.49 24.12 -8.83
CA GLY A 17 32.12 22.80 -8.91
C GLY A 17 31.54 22.06 -10.13
N ALA A 18 32.45 21.80 -11.10
CA ALA A 18 32.16 21.16 -12.38
C ALA A 18 31.59 19.72 -12.22
N ALA A 19 30.51 19.44 -12.92
CA ALA A 19 29.94 18.13 -13.06
C ALA A 19 30.73 17.27 -14.02
N SER A 20 31.33 16.18 -13.56
CA SER A 20 31.83 15.09 -14.40
C SER A 20 30.65 14.13 -14.71
N ARG A 21 30.30 14.11 -15.97
CA ARG A 21 29.33 13.21 -16.62
C ARG A 21 30.00 11.84 -16.76
N ALA A 22 29.58 10.88 -15.92
CA ALA A 22 29.94 9.47 -16.12
C ALA A 22 28.90 8.86 -17.06
N GLU A 23 29.31 8.53 -18.26
CA GLU A 23 28.59 7.67 -19.21
C GLU A 23 28.53 6.26 -18.65
N TYR A 24 27.33 5.83 -18.30
CA TYR A 24 27.07 4.43 -17.97
C TYR A 24 26.68 3.70 -19.27
N ALA A 25 27.68 2.98 -19.83
CA ALA A 25 27.46 2.08 -20.95
C ALA A 25 26.58 0.90 -20.50
N ALA A 26 25.44 0.78 -21.13
CA ALA A 26 24.56 -0.38 -21.03
C ALA A 26 25.21 -1.59 -21.71
N SER A 27 25.66 -2.56 -20.94
CA SER A 27 26.01 -3.90 -21.45
C SER A 27 24.81 -4.84 -21.25
N SER A 28 24.17 -5.16 -22.37
CA SER A 28 23.18 -6.24 -22.45
C SER A 28 23.91 -7.59 -22.41
N PRO A 29 23.48 -8.58 -21.62
CA PRO A 29 23.95 -9.94 -21.81
C PRO A 29 23.18 -10.61 -22.95
N SER A 30 23.92 -11.03 -23.96
CA SER A 30 23.51 -11.88 -25.05
C SER A 30 23.11 -13.26 -24.53
N THR A 31 21.90 -13.67 -24.87
CA THR A 31 21.38 -15.03 -24.75
C THR A 31 22.15 -15.93 -25.71
N ASP A 32 23.04 -16.77 -25.19
CA ASP A 32 23.62 -17.86 -25.96
C ASP A 32 22.83 -19.14 -25.66
N THR A 33 21.96 -19.47 -26.60
CA THR A 33 21.19 -20.71 -26.66
C THR A 33 22.10 -21.77 -27.26
N ARG A 34 22.69 -22.61 -26.43
CA ARG A 34 23.32 -23.85 -26.89
C ARG A 34 22.50 -25.01 -26.38
N ALA A 35 21.82 -25.61 -27.35
CA ALA A 35 21.30 -26.97 -27.30
C ALA A 35 22.40 -27.97 -26.96
N SER A 36 22.13 -28.85 -26.01
CA SER A 36 22.78 -30.14 -25.91
C SER A 36 21.71 -31.19 -25.75
N ASP A 37 21.27 -31.69 -26.91
CA ASP A 37 20.75 -33.02 -27.08
C ASP A 37 21.82 -34.04 -26.71
N ASP A 38 21.38 -35.21 -26.38
CA ASP A 38 22.04 -36.49 -26.12
C ASP A 38 22.18 -36.88 -24.64
N TYR A 39 21.29 -37.78 -24.27
CA TYR A 39 21.59 -39.11 -23.70
C TYR A 39 20.29 -39.84 -23.34
N TYR A 40 19.60 -40.33 -24.41
CA TYR A 40 18.80 -41.55 -24.27
C TYR A 40 19.69 -42.71 -24.65
N ARG A 41 20.03 -43.55 -23.71
CA ARG A 41 20.54 -44.87 -23.99
C ARG A 41 19.67 -45.91 -23.30
N ASP A 42 18.99 -46.65 -24.17
CA ASP A 42 18.37 -47.94 -23.92
C ASP A 42 19.23 -48.86 -23.02
N GLU A 43 18.64 -49.43 -22.00
CA GLU A 43 18.95 -50.79 -21.59
C GLU A 43 17.65 -51.56 -21.31
N ALA A 44 17.42 -52.51 -22.17
CA ALA A 44 16.34 -53.49 -22.12
C ALA A 44 16.65 -54.55 -21.08
N GLY A 45 15.61 -55.05 -20.41
CA GLY A 45 15.49 -56.44 -20.07
C GLY A 45 15.81 -56.83 -18.64
N ALA A 46 14.79 -56.95 -17.81
CA ALA A 46 14.67 -58.05 -16.87
C ALA A 46 13.19 -58.28 -16.53
N GLY A 47 12.61 -59.30 -17.08
CA GLY A 47 11.28 -59.77 -16.75
C GLY A 47 11.21 -60.21 -15.29
N VAL A 48 10.18 -59.75 -14.59
CA VAL A 48 9.80 -60.31 -13.28
C VAL A 48 8.39 -60.87 -13.41
N SER A 49 8.36 -62.13 -13.19
CA SER A 49 7.28 -63.09 -13.12
C SER A 49 6.06 -62.61 -12.35
N TYR A 50 4.89 -62.82 -12.95
CA TYR A 50 3.60 -62.78 -12.25
C TYR A 50 3.52 -63.98 -11.28
N GLY A 51 3.47 -63.67 -9.97
CA GLY A 51 3.20 -64.64 -8.91
C GLY A 51 2.01 -64.21 -8.09
N GLY A 52 0.92 -64.99 -8.18
CA GLY A 52 0.00 -65.29 -7.09
C GLY A 52 -0.86 -64.15 -6.55
N VAL A 53 -2.10 -64.07 -7.05
CA VAL A 53 -3.24 -63.43 -6.39
C VAL A 53 -3.59 -64.24 -5.13
N GLU A 54 -3.34 -63.74 -3.93
CA GLU A 54 -4.04 -64.17 -2.72
C GLU A 54 -5.03 -63.06 -2.30
N GLU A 55 -6.29 -63.35 -2.46
CA GLU A 55 -7.41 -62.63 -1.83
C GLU A 55 -7.26 -62.75 -0.31
N ARG A 56 -7.01 -61.65 0.37
CA ARG A 56 -7.23 -61.49 1.80
C ARG A 56 -7.88 -60.16 2.14
N GLY A 57 -9.15 -60.30 2.57
CA GLY A 57 -9.73 -59.50 3.63
C GLY A 57 -10.13 -58.07 3.25
N ALA A 58 -11.37 -57.90 2.85
CA ALA A 58 -12.11 -56.66 2.88
C ALA A 58 -12.28 -56.16 4.32
N ASP A 59 -11.35 -55.30 4.82
CA ASP A 59 -11.58 -54.56 6.08
C ASP A 59 -10.70 -53.27 6.17
N ALA A 60 -10.64 -52.47 5.11
CA ALA A 60 -9.97 -51.18 5.20
C ALA A 60 -10.56 -50.03 4.36
N PRO A 61 -11.84 -49.69 4.50
CA PRO A 61 -12.30 -48.36 4.03
C PRO A 61 -12.59 -47.34 5.14
N ALA A 62 -12.62 -47.73 6.44
CA ALA A 62 -13.08 -46.82 7.48
C ALA A 62 -12.02 -45.82 8.01
N GLN A 63 -10.74 -46.17 7.94
CA GLN A 63 -9.69 -45.30 8.50
C GLN A 63 -9.26 -44.16 7.56
N TYR A 64 -9.39 -44.33 6.23
CA TYR A 64 -9.08 -43.26 5.28
C TYR A 64 -10.13 -42.16 5.26
N ALA A 65 -11.38 -42.49 5.57
CA ALA A 65 -12.45 -41.51 5.63
C ALA A 65 -12.36 -40.59 6.89
N GLN A 66 -11.87 -41.12 8.00
CA GLN A 66 -11.70 -40.35 9.24
C GLN A 66 -10.52 -39.38 9.15
N ASN A 67 -9.42 -39.74 8.48
CA ASN A 67 -8.27 -38.85 8.30
C ASN A 67 -8.58 -37.67 7.35
N GLN A 68 -9.48 -37.84 6.39
CA GLN A 68 -9.89 -36.72 5.51
C GLN A 68 -10.82 -35.72 6.21
N GLN A 69 -11.63 -36.18 7.17
CA GLN A 69 -12.49 -35.29 7.96
C GLN A 69 -11.69 -34.49 9.00
N THR A 70 -10.61 -35.02 9.57
CA THR A 70 -9.75 -34.31 10.51
C THR A 70 -8.90 -33.24 9.78
N ALA A 71 -8.38 -33.57 8.60
CA ALA A 71 -7.65 -32.61 7.77
C ALA A 71 -8.54 -31.46 7.22
N ALA A 72 -9.81 -31.76 6.95
CA ALA A 72 -10.77 -30.74 6.52
C ALA A 72 -11.25 -29.82 7.67
N GLN A 73 -11.18 -30.29 8.91
CA GLN A 73 -11.51 -29.48 10.09
C GLN A 73 -10.35 -28.58 10.55
N GLU A 74 -9.11 -28.98 10.33
CA GLU A 74 -7.95 -28.11 10.66
C GLU A 74 -7.78 -26.94 9.70
N THR A 75 -8.22 -27.05 8.44
CA THR A 75 -8.23 -25.96 7.48
C THR A 75 -9.42 -24.99 7.65
N ALA A 76 -10.48 -25.39 8.37
CA ALA A 76 -11.67 -24.55 8.58
C ALA A 76 -11.52 -23.57 9.76
N THR A 77 -10.52 -23.72 10.63
CA THR A 77 -10.38 -22.87 11.82
C THR A 77 -9.64 -21.55 11.53
N ASP A 78 -8.94 -21.45 10.42
CA ASP A 78 -8.22 -20.22 10.03
C ASP A 78 -9.06 -19.27 9.12
N ALA A 79 -10.25 -19.72 8.70
CA ALA A 79 -11.13 -18.96 7.80
C ALA A 79 -12.00 -17.89 8.51
N THR A 80 -11.89 -17.72 9.84
CA THR A 80 -12.73 -16.76 10.61
C THR A 80 -12.00 -15.46 10.94
N ALA A 81 -10.72 -15.33 10.64
CA ALA A 81 -9.99 -14.08 10.83
C ALA A 81 -10.36 -13.11 9.70
N GLN A 82 -11.08 -12.04 10.02
CA GLN A 82 -11.39 -10.98 9.05
C GLN A 82 -10.08 -10.44 8.45
N PRO A 83 -9.99 -10.29 7.13
CA PRO A 83 -8.79 -9.79 6.49
C PRO A 83 -8.51 -8.35 6.93
N LEU A 84 -7.24 -8.05 7.20
CA LEU A 84 -6.78 -6.71 7.53
C LEU A 84 -6.49 -5.96 6.22
N LEU A 85 -7.46 -5.17 5.78
CA LEU A 85 -7.41 -4.46 4.50
C LEU A 85 -7.08 -2.99 4.70
N ILE A 86 -6.15 -2.49 3.90
CA ILE A 86 -5.83 -1.06 3.79
C ILE A 86 -6.50 -0.53 2.53
N TYR A 87 -7.37 0.47 2.67
CA TYR A 87 -8.01 1.15 1.55
C TYR A 87 -7.32 2.49 1.28
N THR A 88 -6.94 2.70 0.03
CA THR A 88 -6.42 3.97 -0.46
C THR A 88 -7.19 4.35 -1.73
N ALA A 89 -7.71 5.56 -1.79
CA ALA A 89 -8.43 6.05 -2.95
C ALA A 89 -7.85 7.38 -3.44
N ASP A 90 -7.72 7.50 -4.75
CA ASP A 90 -7.39 8.73 -5.45
C ASP A 90 -8.54 9.10 -6.39
N LEU A 91 -9.14 10.28 -6.18
CA LEU A 91 -10.20 10.84 -7.02
C LEU A 91 -9.75 12.14 -7.65
N THR A 92 -10.15 12.34 -8.91
CA THR A 92 -10.08 13.66 -9.55
C THR A 92 -11.50 14.09 -9.90
N VAL A 93 -11.91 15.24 -9.37
CA VAL A 93 -13.28 15.75 -9.50
C VAL A 93 -13.25 17.15 -10.12
N ALA A 94 -14.02 17.35 -11.21
CA ALA A 94 -14.20 18.65 -11.81
C ALA A 94 -15.32 19.41 -11.09
N VAL A 95 -15.03 20.65 -10.66
CA VAL A 95 -15.94 21.49 -9.87
C VAL A 95 -15.81 22.96 -10.27
N HIS A 96 -16.87 23.75 -10.05
CA HIS A 96 -16.84 25.20 -10.33
C HIS A 96 -16.15 26.02 -9.23
N HIS A 97 -16.26 25.60 -7.97
CA HIS A 97 -15.72 26.31 -6.82
C HIS A 97 -14.94 25.33 -5.93
N VAL A 98 -13.62 25.27 -6.11
CA VAL A 98 -12.75 24.31 -5.42
C VAL A 98 -12.83 24.47 -3.90
N THR A 99 -12.68 25.71 -3.39
CA THR A 99 -12.62 25.96 -1.94
C THR A 99 -13.89 25.48 -1.22
N ALA A 100 -15.07 25.83 -1.73
CA ALA A 100 -16.34 25.42 -1.13
C ALA A 100 -16.54 23.90 -1.14
N LYS A 101 -16.02 23.22 -2.17
CA LYS A 101 -16.08 21.75 -2.25
C LYS A 101 -15.07 21.09 -1.33
N GLN A 102 -13.90 21.68 -1.12
CA GLN A 102 -12.96 21.21 -0.10
C GLN A 102 -13.56 21.31 1.31
N ASP A 103 -14.21 22.43 1.65
CA ASP A 103 -14.89 22.60 2.94
C ASP A 103 -15.97 21.52 3.13
N ARG A 104 -16.69 21.18 2.07
CA ARG A 104 -17.71 20.11 2.14
C ARG A 104 -17.08 18.72 2.32
N VAL A 105 -15.94 18.43 1.67
CA VAL A 105 -15.21 17.15 1.88
C VAL A 105 -14.70 17.04 3.32
N GLU A 106 -14.20 18.14 3.88
CA GLU A 106 -13.76 18.19 5.28
C GLU A 106 -14.93 17.95 6.26
N ALA A 107 -16.10 18.56 5.97
CA ALA A 107 -17.32 18.31 6.75
C ALA A 107 -17.75 16.84 6.68
N ILE A 108 -17.77 16.23 5.48
CA ILE A 108 -18.06 14.78 5.29
C ILE A 108 -17.10 13.92 6.10
N ALA A 109 -15.79 14.23 6.07
CA ALA A 109 -14.82 13.48 6.85
C ALA A 109 -15.13 13.54 8.34
N SER A 110 -15.45 14.73 8.86
CA SER A 110 -15.77 14.94 10.28
C SER A 110 -17.08 14.25 10.68
N GLU A 111 -18.13 14.32 9.84
CA GLU A 111 -19.43 13.64 10.05
C GLU A 111 -19.28 12.12 10.16
N LEU A 112 -18.32 11.54 9.42
CA LEU A 112 -18.04 10.10 9.41
C LEU A 112 -17.00 9.67 10.46
N GLY A 113 -16.58 10.57 11.35
CA GLY A 113 -15.60 10.30 12.40
C GLY A 113 -14.15 10.20 11.89
N GLY A 114 -13.89 10.77 10.74
CA GLY A 114 -12.56 10.94 10.16
C GLY A 114 -11.94 12.30 10.52
N HIS A 115 -10.83 12.61 9.88
CA HIS A 115 -10.13 13.89 10.04
C HIS A 115 -9.39 14.30 8.77
N LEU A 116 -9.12 15.58 8.68
CA LEU A 116 -8.28 16.17 7.64
C LEU A 116 -6.81 15.81 7.92
N SER A 117 -6.12 15.26 6.91
CA SER A 117 -4.68 14.98 6.98
C SER A 117 -3.86 16.08 6.32
N GLN A 118 -4.29 16.53 5.14
CA GLN A 118 -3.59 17.57 4.38
C GLN A 118 -4.58 18.32 3.50
N ARG A 119 -4.36 19.62 3.32
CA ARG A 119 -5.11 20.47 2.40
C ARG A 119 -4.14 21.38 1.65
N THR A 120 -4.28 21.44 0.33
CA THR A 120 -3.61 22.36 -0.57
C THR A 120 -4.66 23.10 -1.41
N ASN A 121 -4.24 23.94 -2.36
CA ASN A 121 -5.16 24.76 -3.16
C ASN A 121 -6.13 23.92 -4.00
N ASP A 122 -5.67 22.75 -4.48
CA ASP A 122 -6.41 21.89 -5.41
C ASP A 122 -6.59 20.46 -4.88
N THR A 123 -5.93 20.10 -3.80
CA THR A 123 -5.91 18.73 -3.28
C THR A 123 -6.26 18.72 -1.80
N ILE A 124 -7.10 17.78 -1.40
CA ILE A 124 -7.42 17.51 -0.01
C ILE A 124 -7.20 16.02 0.26
N VAL A 125 -6.54 15.70 1.37
CA VAL A 125 -6.30 14.33 1.84
C VAL A 125 -7.01 14.17 3.17
N ILE A 126 -7.95 13.24 3.23
CA ILE A 126 -8.73 12.92 4.42
C ILE A 126 -8.49 11.48 4.84
N ARG A 127 -8.60 11.25 6.15
CA ARG A 127 -8.55 9.92 6.74
C ARG A 127 -9.88 9.60 7.40
N ILE A 128 -10.48 8.47 7.01
CA ILE A 128 -11.83 8.07 7.40
C ILE A 128 -11.78 6.65 7.93
N PRO A 129 -12.53 6.30 8.99
CA PRO A 129 -12.61 4.92 9.46
C PRO A 129 -12.96 3.95 8.32
N ALA A 130 -12.26 2.81 8.23
CA ALA A 130 -12.41 1.87 7.11
C ALA A 130 -13.85 1.45 6.87
N ARG A 131 -14.66 1.31 7.94
CA ARG A 131 -16.09 0.99 7.86
C ARG A 131 -16.95 2.04 7.15
N ALA A 132 -16.50 3.30 7.12
CA ALA A 132 -17.23 4.42 6.52
C ALA A 132 -16.71 4.77 5.11
N PHE A 133 -15.74 4.02 4.60
CA PHE A 133 -15.06 4.31 3.33
C PHE A 133 -16.02 4.42 2.15
N ASP A 134 -16.90 3.44 1.95
CA ASP A 134 -17.82 3.43 0.80
C ASP A 134 -18.85 4.56 0.87
N GLY A 135 -19.33 4.87 2.09
CA GLY A 135 -20.24 5.98 2.31
C GLY A 135 -19.60 7.34 2.02
N ALA A 136 -18.34 7.52 2.42
CA ALA A 136 -17.57 8.71 2.11
C ALA A 136 -17.31 8.87 0.60
N MET A 137 -16.92 7.77 -0.05
CA MET A 137 -16.70 7.75 -1.49
C MET A 137 -17.95 8.17 -2.28
N ALA A 138 -19.11 7.63 -1.92
CA ALA A 138 -20.37 7.99 -2.57
C ALA A 138 -20.70 9.49 -2.40
N GLN A 139 -20.53 10.03 -1.18
CA GLN A 139 -20.79 11.44 -0.90
C GLN A 139 -19.81 12.37 -1.63
N ILE A 140 -18.51 12.02 -1.69
CA ILE A 140 -17.51 12.82 -2.38
C ILE A 140 -17.75 12.83 -3.90
N GLN A 141 -18.11 11.69 -4.48
CA GLN A 141 -18.44 11.60 -5.91
C GLN A 141 -19.66 12.45 -6.30
N ALA A 142 -20.62 12.66 -5.40
CA ALA A 142 -21.78 13.50 -5.62
C ALA A 142 -21.45 15.02 -5.61
N LEU A 143 -20.23 15.43 -5.26
CA LEU A 143 -19.85 16.84 -5.19
C LEU A 143 -19.53 17.49 -6.55
N GLY A 144 -19.25 16.68 -7.59
CA GLY A 144 -18.89 17.16 -8.92
C GLY A 144 -18.78 16.03 -9.94
N ASP A 145 -18.26 16.35 -11.13
CA ASP A 145 -18.04 15.35 -12.17
C ASP A 145 -16.72 14.59 -11.91
N VAL A 146 -16.81 13.30 -11.75
CA VAL A 146 -15.64 12.44 -11.51
C VAL A 146 -14.87 12.22 -12.82
N LEU A 147 -13.67 12.78 -12.93
CA LEU A 147 -12.78 12.61 -14.09
C LEU A 147 -11.96 11.32 -13.98
N SER A 148 -11.52 10.97 -12.77
CA SER A 148 -10.73 9.77 -12.52
C SER A 148 -11.02 9.23 -11.13
N ARG A 149 -11.06 7.91 -11.01
CA ARG A 149 -11.23 7.17 -9.76
C ARG A 149 -10.29 5.98 -9.75
N ASN A 150 -9.40 5.94 -8.77
CA ASN A 150 -8.55 4.81 -8.52
C ASN A 150 -8.71 4.36 -7.06
N ILE A 151 -8.97 3.10 -6.83
CA ILE A 151 -9.08 2.52 -5.48
C ILE A 151 -8.11 1.35 -5.41
N GLN A 152 -7.23 1.39 -4.42
CA GLN A 152 -6.30 0.31 -4.11
C GLN A 152 -6.70 -0.31 -2.78
N VAL A 153 -6.79 -1.64 -2.78
CA VAL A 153 -7.03 -2.43 -1.57
C VAL A 153 -5.83 -3.35 -1.39
N GLN A 154 -5.19 -3.25 -0.24
CA GLN A 154 -4.05 -4.08 0.10
C GLN A 154 -4.38 -4.94 1.32
N ASP A 155 -4.25 -6.26 1.17
CA ASP A 155 -4.31 -7.18 2.30
C ASP A 155 -2.94 -7.20 3.00
N VAL A 156 -2.95 -6.90 4.29
CA VAL A 156 -1.77 -6.88 5.15
C VAL A 156 -1.86 -7.89 6.30
N SER A 157 -2.81 -8.81 6.22
CA SER A 157 -3.06 -9.80 7.28
C SER A 157 -1.84 -10.65 7.58
N GLU A 158 -1.14 -11.11 6.55
CA GLU A 158 0.07 -11.91 6.68
C GLU A 158 1.22 -11.08 7.27
N GLU A 159 1.47 -9.89 6.73
CA GLU A 159 2.53 -8.99 7.23
C GLU A 159 2.31 -8.61 8.70
N PHE A 160 1.05 -8.38 9.08
CA PHE A 160 0.68 -8.05 10.45
C PHE A 160 1.01 -9.21 11.40
N ARG A 161 0.56 -10.43 11.08
CA ARG A 161 0.79 -11.64 11.88
C ARG A 161 2.28 -12.01 11.96
N ASP A 162 3.01 -11.92 10.85
CA ASP A 162 4.45 -12.18 10.83
C ASP A 162 5.20 -11.18 11.73
N THR A 163 4.88 -9.89 11.61
CA THR A 163 5.47 -8.85 12.44
C THR A 163 5.17 -9.09 13.93
N GLU A 164 3.94 -9.48 14.27
CA GLU A 164 3.54 -9.78 15.66
C GLU A 164 4.31 -10.99 16.21
N THR A 165 4.39 -12.08 15.44
CA THR A 165 5.13 -13.29 15.81
C THR A 165 6.61 -12.98 16.03
N ARG A 166 7.20 -12.16 15.16
CA ARG A 166 8.60 -11.74 15.27
C ARG A 166 8.85 -10.91 16.52
N ILE A 167 7.91 -10.01 16.87
CA ILE A 167 7.97 -9.24 18.13
C ILE A 167 7.99 -10.20 19.32
N GLN A 168 7.07 -11.15 19.38
CA GLN A 168 6.98 -12.12 20.48
C GLN A 168 8.27 -12.93 20.64
N THR A 169 8.87 -13.36 19.52
CA THR A 169 10.13 -14.09 19.50
C THR A 169 11.29 -13.24 20.06
N LEU A 170 11.41 -12.02 19.60
CA LEU A 170 12.45 -11.08 20.07
C LEU A 170 12.25 -10.68 21.53
N GLU A 171 11.02 -10.55 22.00
CA GLU A 171 10.74 -10.32 23.43
C GLU A 171 11.15 -11.50 24.30
N ALA A 172 10.91 -12.74 23.83
CA ALA A 172 11.38 -13.93 24.53
C ALA A 172 12.92 -14.00 24.57
N MET A 173 13.59 -13.66 23.46
CA MET A 173 15.04 -13.59 23.38
C MET A 173 15.61 -12.50 24.29
N ARG A 174 14.99 -11.31 24.35
CA ARG A 174 15.38 -10.24 25.25
C ARG A 174 15.33 -10.70 26.71
N ARG A 175 14.21 -11.32 27.12
CA ARG A 175 14.10 -11.85 28.51
C ARG A 175 15.20 -12.86 28.83
N ARG A 176 15.56 -13.72 27.88
CA ARG A 176 16.64 -14.70 28.06
C ARG A 176 18.01 -14.02 28.20
N LEU A 177 18.29 -13.00 27.40
CA LEU A 177 19.55 -12.24 27.51
C LEU A 177 19.63 -11.45 28.80
N GLU A 178 18.53 -10.86 29.29
CA GLU A 178 18.46 -10.20 30.59
C GLU A 178 18.77 -11.18 31.74
N GLU A 179 18.34 -12.43 31.61
CA GLU A 179 18.69 -13.48 32.59
C GLU A 179 20.16 -13.87 32.50
N LEU A 180 20.72 -14.02 31.29
CA LEU A 180 22.15 -14.30 31.10
C LEU A 180 23.01 -13.16 31.62
N LEU A 181 22.58 -11.90 31.46
CA LEU A 181 23.29 -10.75 31.99
C LEU A 181 23.36 -10.78 33.51
N ARG A 182 22.29 -11.18 34.20
CA ARG A 182 22.28 -11.37 35.66
C ARG A 182 23.23 -12.49 36.14
N GLN A 183 23.49 -13.47 35.30
CA GLN A 183 24.39 -14.60 35.60
C GLN A 183 25.84 -14.37 35.11
N ALA A 184 26.11 -13.25 34.44
CA ALA A 184 27.45 -12.94 33.92
C ALA A 184 28.45 -12.74 35.08
N ASN A 185 29.54 -13.51 35.09
CA ASN A 185 30.55 -13.49 36.14
C ASN A 185 31.75 -12.60 35.82
N ASN A 186 31.83 -12.07 34.57
CA ASN A 186 32.90 -11.20 34.15
C ASN A 186 32.39 -10.05 33.26
N VAL A 187 33.16 -8.98 33.16
CA VAL A 187 32.79 -7.76 32.43
C VAL A 187 32.71 -8.00 30.93
N GLU A 188 33.57 -8.83 30.36
CA GLU A 188 33.57 -9.14 28.92
C GLU A 188 32.30 -9.85 28.50
N ALA A 189 31.85 -10.87 29.26
CA ALA A 189 30.60 -11.57 29.00
C ALA A 189 29.39 -10.64 29.18
N ALA A 190 29.40 -9.79 30.19
CA ALA A 190 28.34 -8.80 30.41
C ALA A 190 28.23 -7.82 29.23
N LEU A 191 29.36 -7.27 28.76
CA LEU A 191 29.38 -6.34 27.64
C LEU A 191 28.90 -6.98 26.33
N ALA A 192 29.28 -8.26 26.08
CA ALA A 192 28.80 -8.99 24.90
C ALA A 192 27.27 -9.18 24.92
N VAL A 193 26.69 -9.48 26.08
CA VAL A 193 25.23 -9.61 26.24
C VAL A 193 24.54 -8.25 26.10
N GLU A 194 25.09 -7.17 26.67
CA GLU A 194 24.56 -5.82 26.54
C GLU A 194 24.47 -5.37 25.07
N GLN A 195 25.51 -5.63 24.27
CA GLN A 195 25.51 -5.34 22.84
C GLN A 195 24.40 -6.10 22.09
N GLN A 196 24.10 -7.33 22.47
CA GLN A 196 22.98 -8.09 21.88
C GLN A 196 21.64 -7.55 22.35
N LEU A 197 21.49 -7.17 23.62
CA LEU A 197 20.29 -6.54 24.15
C LEU A 197 19.99 -5.21 23.45
N GLU A 198 20.99 -4.39 23.18
CA GLU A 198 20.84 -3.15 22.43
C GLU A 198 20.29 -3.42 21.02
N ARG A 199 20.90 -4.37 20.27
CA ARG A 199 20.45 -4.73 18.93
C ARG A 199 19.01 -5.21 18.90
N ILE A 200 18.64 -6.11 19.83
CA ILE A 200 17.27 -6.64 19.92
C ILE A 200 16.30 -5.53 20.31
N THR A 201 16.68 -4.63 21.19
CA THR A 201 15.81 -3.52 21.62
C THR A 201 15.52 -2.58 20.43
N VAL A 202 16.53 -2.21 19.64
CA VAL A 202 16.35 -1.41 18.43
C VAL A 202 15.43 -2.09 17.43
N GLU A 203 15.62 -3.40 17.20
CA GLU A 203 14.77 -4.16 16.28
C GLU A 203 13.33 -4.27 16.79
N LEU A 204 13.11 -4.49 18.08
CA LEU A 204 11.79 -4.49 18.72
C LEU A 204 11.06 -3.17 18.50
N GLU A 205 11.72 -2.04 18.76
CA GLU A 205 11.09 -0.74 18.56
C GLU A 205 10.76 -0.47 17.10
N ARG A 206 11.60 -0.90 16.18
CA ARG A 206 11.35 -0.83 14.73
C ARG A 206 10.10 -1.63 14.34
N LEU A 207 10.01 -2.89 14.79
CA LEU A 207 8.87 -3.77 14.48
C LEU A 207 7.58 -3.30 15.14
N ARG A 208 7.65 -2.83 16.38
CA ARG A 208 6.49 -2.22 17.07
C ARG A 208 6.01 -0.96 16.35
N GLY A 209 6.94 -0.15 15.84
CA GLY A 209 6.62 0.99 14.99
C GLY A 209 5.89 0.57 13.71
N ARG A 210 6.36 -0.52 13.05
CA ARG A 210 5.72 -1.08 11.85
C ARG A 210 4.32 -1.59 12.15
N LEU A 211 4.15 -2.35 13.23
CA LEU A 211 2.85 -2.88 13.64
C LEU A 211 1.83 -1.75 13.91
N ARG A 212 2.23 -0.71 14.65
CA ARG A 212 1.38 0.46 14.89
C ARG A 212 0.99 1.16 13.61
N PHE A 213 1.92 1.31 12.67
CA PHE A 213 1.65 1.90 11.36
C PHE A 213 0.64 1.08 10.54
N LEU A 214 0.77 -0.26 10.51
CA LEU A 214 -0.18 -1.14 9.84
C LEU A 214 -1.56 -1.07 10.51
N ALA A 215 -1.62 -1.14 11.84
CA ALA A 215 -2.86 -1.03 12.61
C ALA A 215 -3.60 0.28 12.32
N ASP A 216 -2.88 1.40 12.29
CA ASP A 216 -3.44 2.71 11.97
C ASP A 216 -3.98 2.78 10.54
N ARG A 217 -3.28 2.19 9.57
CA ARG A 217 -3.73 2.14 8.17
C ARG A 217 -4.92 1.23 7.93
N VAL A 218 -5.04 0.14 8.67
CA VAL A 218 -6.21 -0.74 8.65
C VAL A 218 -7.42 -0.05 9.29
N ALA A 219 -7.20 0.68 10.38
CA ALA A 219 -8.27 1.40 11.05
C ALA A 219 -8.82 2.58 10.23
N PHE A 220 -7.94 3.28 9.51
CA PHE A 220 -8.28 4.49 8.75
C PHE A 220 -7.86 4.37 7.29
N SER A 221 -8.84 4.44 6.41
CA SER A 221 -8.66 4.57 4.96
C SER A 221 -8.20 5.99 4.60
N THR A 222 -7.38 6.11 3.55
CA THR A 222 -6.92 7.39 3.04
C THR A 222 -7.60 7.71 1.72
N ILE A 223 -8.23 8.88 1.62
CA ILE A 223 -8.86 9.38 0.39
C ILE A 223 -8.17 10.68 -0.01
N THR A 224 -7.57 10.68 -1.19
CA THR A 224 -6.97 11.85 -1.83
C THR A 224 -7.94 12.35 -2.90
N VAL A 225 -8.43 13.58 -2.74
CA VAL A 225 -9.30 14.22 -3.72
C VAL A 225 -8.56 15.37 -4.37
N ARG A 226 -8.35 15.28 -5.68
CA ARG A 226 -7.83 16.37 -6.52
C ARG A 226 -8.99 17.06 -7.21
N PHE A 227 -9.04 18.37 -7.08
CA PHE A 227 -10.04 19.19 -7.73
C PHE A 227 -9.47 19.84 -8.99
N SER A 228 -10.23 19.75 -10.08
CA SER A 228 -9.96 20.48 -11.31
C SER A 228 -11.05 21.53 -11.48
N GLU A 229 -10.67 22.78 -11.72
CA GLU A 229 -11.66 23.81 -12.03
C GLU A 229 -12.31 23.53 -13.37
N ARG A 230 -13.64 23.45 -13.38
CA ARG A 230 -14.41 23.40 -14.61
C ARG A 230 -14.47 24.82 -15.17
N THR A 231 -13.63 25.10 -16.16
CA THR A 231 -13.78 26.31 -16.95
C THR A 231 -15.07 26.18 -17.74
N GLU A 232 -16.06 26.99 -17.44
CA GLU A 232 -17.20 27.12 -18.36
C GLU A 232 -16.62 27.56 -19.70
N THR A 233 -16.64 26.67 -20.68
CA THR A 233 -16.43 27.06 -22.06
C THR A 233 -17.63 27.92 -22.39
N ARG A 234 -17.46 29.22 -22.14
CA ARG A 234 -18.43 30.22 -22.63
C ARG A 234 -18.45 29.99 -24.11
N GLU A 235 -19.54 29.39 -24.60
CA GLU A 235 -19.72 29.27 -26.04
C GLU A 235 -19.49 30.67 -26.61
N PRO A 236 -18.56 30.83 -27.57
CA PRO A 236 -18.34 32.12 -28.16
C PRO A 236 -19.69 32.58 -28.73
N GLN A 237 -20.33 33.52 -28.02
CA GLN A 237 -21.48 34.18 -28.61
C GLN A 237 -20.94 34.91 -29.83
N PHE A 238 -21.06 34.27 -30.98
CA PHE A 238 -20.81 34.89 -32.28
C PHE A 238 -21.79 36.06 -32.40
N ARG A 239 -21.38 37.22 -31.90
CA ARG A 239 -22.06 38.44 -32.26
C ARG A 239 -21.72 38.72 -33.72
N LEU A 240 -22.69 38.48 -34.57
CA LEU A 240 -22.58 38.87 -35.97
C LEU A 240 -22.19 40.34 -36.05
N PRO A 241 -21.19 40.72 -36.85
CA PRO A 241 -20.67 42.11 -36.91
C PRO A 241 -21.70 43.13 -37.37
N PHE A 242 -22.86 42.67 -37.85
CA PHE A 242 -23.93 43.54 -38.38
C PHE A 242 -25.27 43.20 -37.68
N PRO A 243 -25.87 44.15 -36.93
CA PRO A 243 -27.12 43.95 -36.19
C PRO A 243 -28.34 43.54 -37.04
N TRP A 244 -28.33 43.85 -38.32
CA TRP A 244 -29.43 43.54 -39.24
C TRP A 244 -29.46 42.05 -39.65
N LEU A 245 -28.35 41.32 -39.48
CA LEU A 245 -28.29 39.88 -39.76
C LEU A 245 -29.05 39.04 -38.68
N ASP A 246 -29.19 39.59 -37.46
CA ASP A 246 -29.98 38.97 -36.39
C ASP A 246 -31.49 38.90 -36.75
N SER A 247 -31.97 39.90 -37.51
CA SER A 247 -33.37 39.95 -37.95
C SER A 247 -33.73 38.94 -39.07
N LEU A 248 -32.73 38.32 -39.73
CA LEU A 248 -32.95 37.35 -40.79
C LEU A 248 -33.07 35.89 -40.24
N GLY A 249 -33.00 35.66 -38.97
CA GLY A 249 -33.22 34.35 -38.34
C GLY A 249 -32.18 33.27 -38.70
N LEU A 250 -31.00 33.68 -39.18
CA LEU A 250 -29.90 32.76 -39.59
C LEU A 250 -29.25 32.00 -38.43
N GLN A 251 -29.57 32.31 -37.18
CA GLN A 251 -29.11 31.59 -36.01
C GLN A 251 -29.53 30.10 -35.99
N ARG A 252 -30.63 29.75 -36.67
CA ARG A 252 -31.08 28.36 -36.81
C ARG A 252 -30.27 27.56 -37.78
N LEU A 253 -29.54 28.16 -38.70
CA LEU A 253 -28.72 27.48 -39.71
C LEU A 253 -27.31 27.15 -39.19
N LEU A 254 -26.85 27.78 -38.09
CA LEU A 254 -25.55 27.57 -37.49
C LEU A 254 -25.57 26.49 -36.35
N GLN A 255 -26.76 25.91 -36.08
CA GLN A 255 -26.96 24.85 -35.09
C GLN A 255 -27.12 23.44 -35.73
N LEU A 256 -26.86 23.29 -37.04
CA LEU A 256 -26.73 22.03 -37.76
C LEU A 256 -25.26 21.63 -37.86
#